data_2a0df282a2ab19e948771ca92941f805
#
_entry.id   2a0df282a2ab19e948771ca92941f805
#
_cell.length_a   1.000
_cell.length_b   1.000
_cell.length_c   1.000
_cell.angle_alpha   90.00
_cell.angle_beta   90.00
_cell.angle_gamma   90.00
#
_symmetry.space_group_name_H-M   'P 1'
#
loop_
_entity.id
_entity.type
_entity.pdbx_description
1 polymer ?
#
loop_
_entity_poly.entity_id
_entity_poly.type
_entity_poly.pdbx_seq_one_letter_code
_entity_poly.pdbx_strand_id
1 'polypeptide(L)'
;MLKKKDKAVALVTGASSGIGEATAVRLAEAGYQVFGTSRRGTSASRSSFEMLPLDVTSDASVKAAVAAVIQREGHLDLLVNNAGFNVSVGGAEESSIQQAQEIFDTNLFGIVRMTLAVVPHMRHQGRGRIIN
;
A
#
# COMPACT_ATOMS: atom_id res chain seq x y z
N MET A 1 -7.22 -24.85 -10.97
CA MET A 1 -6.72 -23.49 -11.20
C MET A 1 -7.84 -22.50 -10.89
N LEU A 2 -7.69 -21.67 -9.87
CA LEU A 2 -8.69 -20.66 -9.52
C LEU A 2 -8.80 -19.64 -10.66
N LYS A 3 -10.03 -19.29 -11.05
CA LYS A 3 -10.26 -18.19 -11.99
C LYS A 3 -9.72 -16.89 -11.37
N LYS A 4 -9.28 -15.92 -12.18
CA LYS A 4 -8.71 -14.65 -11.72
C LYS A 4 -9.61 -13.95 -10.67
N LYS A 5 -10.92 -14.14 -10.73
CA LYS A 5 -11.92 -13.62 -9.79
C LYS A 5 -11.95 -14.30 -8.40
N ASP A 6 -11.28 -15.43 -8.25
CA ASP A 6 -11.35 -16.25 -7.03
C ASP A 6 -10.10 -16.08 -6.13
N LYS A 7 -9.11 -15.29 -6.59
CA LYS A 7 -7.90 -15.02 -5.81
C LYS A 7 -8.17 -13.93 -4.78
N ALA A 8 -7.64 -14.11 -3.58
CA ALA A 8 -7.58 -13.04 -2.61
C ALA A 8 -6.71 -11.89 -3.15
N VAL A 9 -7.13 -10.66 -2.91
CA VAL A 9 -6.49 -9.44 -3.43
C VAL A 9 -5.74 -8.74 -2.31
N ALA A 10 -4.47 -8.41 -2.57
CA ALA A 10 -3.61 -7.69 -1.64
C ALA A 10 -3.09 -6.38 -2.25
N LEU A 11 -3.05 -5.34 -1.42
CA LEU A 11 -2.46 -4.04 -1.72
C LEU A 11 -1.29 -3.79 -0.75
N VAL A 12 -0.10 -3.60 -1.29
CA VAL A 12 1.13 -3.36 -0.51
C VAL A 12 1.66 -1.98 -0.82
N THR A 13 1.65 -1.08 0.14
CA THR A 13 2.20 0.27 -0.06
C THR A 13 3.72 0.27 0.05
N GLY A 14 4.40 1.10 -0.75
CA GLY A 14 5.85 1.18 -0.74
C GLY A 14 6.55 -0.10 -1.25
N ALA A 15 6.03 -0.69 -2.33
CA ALA A 15 6.49 -1.97 -2.87
C ALA A 15 7.55 -1.86 -3.98
N SER A 16 8.13 -0.68 -4.19
CA SER A 16 9.16 -0.48 -5.22
C SER A 16 10.51 -1.08 -4.85
N SER A 17 10.77 -1.32 -3.58
CA SER A 17 12.04 -1.83 -3.07
C SER A 17 11.90 -2.43 -1.66
N GLY A 18 12.96 -3.06 -1.18
CA GLY A 18 13.11 -3.49 0.21
C GLY A 18 12.02 -4.44 0.70
N ILE A 19 11.55 -4.21 1.93
CA ILE A 19 10.57 -5.07 2.61
C ILE A 19 9.24 -5.11 1.86
N GLY A 20 8.77 -3.98 1.32
CA GLY A 20 7.52 -3.92 0.57
C GLY A 20 7.54 -4.76 -0.71
N GLU A 21 8.64 -4.68 -1.46
CA GLU A 21 8.83 -5.52 -2.66
C GLU A 21 8.87 -7.01 -2.30
N ALA A 22 9.68 -7.38 -1.30
CA ALA A 22 9.78 -8.76 -0.85
C ALA A 22 8.42 -9.31 -0.36
N THR A 23 7.67 -8.48 0.36
CA THR A 23 6.31 -8.82 0.82
C THR A 23 5.36 -9.05 -0.36
N ALA A 24 5.38 -8.16 -1.35
CA ALA A 24 4.53 -8.29 -2.54
C ALA A 24 4.83 -9.58 -3.33
N VAL A 25 6.12 -9.90 -3.51
CA VAL A 25 6.55 -11.15 -4.16
C VAL A 25 6.05 -12.37 -3.38
N ARG A 26 6.25 -12.41 -2.06
CA ARG A 26 5.81 -13.55 -1.23
C ARG A 26 4.30 -13.73 -1.22
N LEU A 27 3.53 -12.65 -1.22
CA LEU A 27 2.08 -12.74 -1.34
C LEU A 27 1.63 -13.26 -2.71
N ALA A 28 2.29 -12.84 -3.79
CA ALA A 28 2.01 -13.37 -5.12
C ALA A 28 2.32 -14.86 -5.23
N GLU A 29 3.46 -15.31 -4.67
CA GLU A 29 3.82 -16.73 -4.58
C GLU A 29 2.80 -17.54 -3.75
N ALA A 30 2.21 -16.91 -2.72
CA ALA A 30 1.15 -17.51 -1.91
C ALA A 30 -0.23 -17.53 -2.60
N GLY A 31 -0.33 -17.03 -3.82
CA GLY A 31 -1.55 -17.10 -4.63
C GLY A 31 -2.43 -15.85 -4.61
N TYR A 32 -2.00 -14.76 -3.96
CA TYR A 32 -2.72 -13.50 -4.02
C TYR A 32 -2.60 -12.83 -5.40
N GLN A 33 -3.66 -12.12 -5.79
CA GLN A 33 -3.54 -11.06 -6.78
C GLN A 33 -2.97 -9.83 -6.07
N VAL A 34 -1.75 -9.41 -6.41
CA VAL A 34 -1.04 -8.37 -5.65
C VAL A 34 -0.91 -7.09 -6.47
N PHE A 35 -1.24 -5.97 -5.82
CA PHE A 35 -0.93 -4.61 -6.26
C PHE A 35 0.10 -4.01 -5.30
N GLY A 36 1.26 -3.65 -5.84
CA GLY A 36 2.25 -2.85 -5.12
C GLY A 36 2.09 -1.38 -5.47
N THR A 37 2.56 -0.48 -4.62
CA THR A 37 2.50 0.95 -4.92
C THR A 37 3.81 1.66 -4.69
N SER A 38 4.01 2.74 -5.42
CA SER A 38 5.07 3.72 -5.21
C SER A 38 4.63 5.11 -5.66
N ARG A 39 5.29 6.15 -5.15
CA ARG A 39 5.01 7.54 -5.54
C ARG A 39 5.24 7.81 -7.03
N ARG A 40 6.20 7.13 -7.62
CA ARG A 40 6.58 7.30 -9.05
C ARG A 40 5.71 6.51 -10.02
N GLY A 41 4.78 5.69 -9.50
CA GLY A 41 3.98 4.82 -10.35
C GLY A 41 4.81 3.72 -11.02
N THR A 42 4.37 3.33 -12.18
CA THR A 42 4.86 2.16 -12.90
C THR A 42 6.21 2.37 -13.55
N SER A 43 7.28 2.14 -12.90
CA SER A 43 8.53 2.02 -13.66
C SER A 43 8.91 0.59 -14.04
N ALA A 44 8.20 -0.41 -13.66
CA ALA A 44 8.29 -1.76 -14.23
C ALA A 44 7.16 -2.63 -13.67
N SER A 45 6.34 -3.18 -14.55
CA SER A 45 5.57 -4.37 -14.23
C SER A 45 6.54 -5.44 -13.73
N ARG A 46 6.49 -5.74 -12.46
CA ARG A 46 7.19 -6.90 -11.93
C ARG A 46 6.50 -8.14 -12.47
N SER A 47 7.23 -9.19 -12.77
CA SER A 47 6.65 -10.43 -13.32
C SER A 47 5.60 -11.07 -12.41
N SER A 48 5.60 -10.73 -11.12
CA SER A 48 4.76 -11.35 -10.09
C SER A 48 3.63 -10.46 -9.55
N PHE A 49 3.71 -9.13 -9.69
CA PHE A 49 2.68 -8.21 -9.22
C PHE A 49 2.65 -6.91 -10.03
N GLU A 50 1.52 -6.21 -9.99
CA GLU A 50 1.32 -4.95 -10.69
C GLU A 50 1.64 -3.77 -9.79
N MET A 51 2.26 -2.72 -10.36
CA MET A 51 2.54 -1.46 -9.65
C MET A 51 1.50 -0.39 -9.99
N LEU A 52 1.03 0.31 -8.96
CA LEU A 52 0.14 1.47 -9.07
C LEU A 52 0.80 2.72 -8.47
N PRO A 53 0.50 3.90 -9.00
CA PRO A 53 0.95 5.15 -8.38
C PRO A 53 0.19 5.39 -7.08
N LEU A 54 0.90 5.73 -6.02
CA LEU A 54 0.32 6.12 -4.73
C LEU A 54 1.29 6.96 -3.93
N ASP A 55 0.82 8.13 -3.52
CA ASP A 55 1.39 8.95 -2.46
C ASP A 55 0.47 8.90 -1.24
N VAL A 56 0.90 8.25 -0.16
CA VAL A 56 0.09 8.08 1.06
C VAL A 56 -0.13 9.40 1.82
N THR A 57 0.56 10.47 1.46
CA THR A 57 0.34 11.81 2.00
C THR A 57 -0.74 12.61 1.28
N SER A 58 -1.28 12.08 0.18
CA SER A 58 -2.32 12.69 -0.64
C SER A 58 -3.63 11.91 -0.55
N ASP A 59 -4.67 12.53 -0.01
CA ASP A 59 -6.01 11.93 0.08
C ASP A 59 -6.55 11.54 -1.31
N ALA A 60 -6.34 12.38 -2.32
CA ALA A 60 -6.76 12.09 -3.69
C ALA A 60 -6.03 10.88 -4.28
N SER A 61 -4.72 10.79 -4.06
CA SER A 61 -3.90 9.66 -4.52
C SER A 61 -4.33 8.35 -3.86
N VAL A 62 -4.59 8.36 -2.55
CA VAL A 62 -5.08 7.21 -1.79
C VAL A 62 -6.43 6.73 -2.33
N LYS A 63 -7.38 7.64 -2.51
CA LYS A 63 -8.71 7.31 -3.07
C LYS A 63 -8.60 6.71 -4.47
N ALA A 64 -7.77 7.30 -5.34
CA ALA A 64 -7.59 6.83 -6.70
C ALA A 64 -6.99 5.41 -6.75
N ALA A 65 -5.96 5.13 -5.95
CA ALA A 65 -5.33 3.81 -5.90
C ALA A 65 -6.28 2.73 -5.39
N VAL A 66 -7.00 2.98 -4.30
CA VAL A 66 -8.00 2.03 -3.77
C VAL A 66 -9.13 1.81 -4.76
N ALA A 67 -9.65 2.89 -5.36
CA ALA A 67 -10.69 2.77 -6.39
C ALA A 67 -10.24 1.94 -7.59
N ALA A 68 -9.00 2.09 -8.04
CA ALA A 68 -8.45 1.30 -9.15
C ALA A 68 -8.44 -0.20 -8.84
N VAL A 69 -8.05 -0.59 -7.62
CA VAL A 69 -8.07 -2.00 -7.19
C VAL A 69 -9.51 -2.52 -7.15
N ILE A 70 -10.42 -1.79 -6.51
CA ILE A 70 -11.83 -2.19 -6.38
C ILE A 70 -12.53 -2.29 -7.75
N GLN A 71 -12.26 -1.36 -8.67
CA GLN A 71 -12.83 -1.41 -10.03
C GLN A 71 -12.36 -2.62 -10.83
N ARG A 72 -11.11 -3.05 -10.65
CA ARG A 72 -10.53 -4.17 -11.38
C ARG A 72 -10.92 -5.53 -10.81
N GLU A 73 -10.90 -5.65 -9.51
CA GLU A 73 -11.01 -6.94 -8.81
C GLU A 73 -12.36 -7.12 -8.08
N GLY A 74 -13.05 -6.03 -7.77
CA GLY A 74 -14.33 -6.04 -7.05
C GLY A 74 -14.21 -6.15 -5.53
N HIS A 75 -13.01 -6.42 -5.01
CA HIS A 75 -12.75 -6.62 -3.59
C HIS A 75 -11.29 -6.33 -3.23
N LEU A 76 -11.01 -6.18 -1.93
CA LEU A 76 -9.67 -6.06 -1.37
C LEU A 76 -9.63 -6.81 -0.02
N ASP A 77 -8.85 -7.87 0.05
CA ASP A 77 -8.81 -8.75 1.23
C ASP A 77 -7.69 -8.41 2.21
N LEU A 78 -6.58 -7.85 1.71
CA LEU A 78 -5.41 -7.54 2.52
C LEU A 78 -4.82 -6.19 2.14
N LEU A 79 -4.63 -5.32 3.13
CA LEU A 79 -3.81 -4.11 3.04
C LEU A 79 -2.55 -4.31 3.88
N VAL A 80 -1.38 -4.07 3.28
CA VAL A 80 -0.10 -3.98 3.99
C VAL A 80 0.40 -2.54 3.91
N ASN A 81 0.36 -1.84 5.03
CA ASN A 81 0.88 -0.49 5.18
C ASN A 81 2.39 -0.55 5.43
N ASN A 82 3.17 -0.59 4.36
CA ASN A 82 4.62 -0.64 4.41
C ASN A 82 5.28 0.68 4.02
N ALA A 83 4.59 1.57 3.29
CA ALA A 83 5.15 2.86 2.91
C ALA A 83 5.57 3.66 4.14
N GLY A 84 6.82 4.07 4.15
CA GLY A 84 7.40 4.85 5.22
C GLY A 84 8.81 5.28 4.87
N PHE A 85 9.32 6.28 5.56
CA PHE A 85 10.69 6.71 5.44
C PHE A 85 11.20 7.26 6.77
N ASN A 86 12.50 7.36 6.87
CA ASN A 86 13.19 8.04 7.95
C ASN A 86 14.10 9.12 7.35
N VAL A 87 14.16 10.26 7.96
CA VAL A 87 15.19 11.26 7.64
C VAL A 87 16.41 11.00 8.51
N SER A 88 17.38 10.33 7.91
CA SER A 88 18.70 10.23 8.25
C SER A 88 19.31 10.38 9.61
N VAL A 89 20.32 9.93 9.69
CA VAL A 89 21.69 10.07 10.13
C VAL A 89 21.92 11.22 11.13
N GLY A 90 21.42 11.06 12.37
CA GLY A 90 21.66 12.02 13.43
C GLY A 90 20.80 11.76 14.66
N GLY A 91 21.05 12.43 15.72
CA GLY A 91 20.21 12.41 16.91
C GLY A 91 18.87 13.10 16.68
N ALA A 92 17.90 12.84 17.56
CA ALA A 92 16.58 13.46 17.49
C ALA A 92 16.67 15.01 17.55
N GLU A 93 17.69 15.52 18.23
CA GLU A 93 17.98 16.96 18.35
C GLU A 93 18.45 17.60 17.04
N GLU A 94 18.86 16.83 16.06
CA GLU A 94 19.30 17.31 14.75
C GLU A 94 18.15 17.42 13.74
N SER A 95 16.99 16.89 14.08
CA SER A 95 15.80 16.91 13.22
C SER A 95 14.99 18.20 13.45
N SER A 96 14.57 18.83 12.36
CA SER A 96 13.63 19.94 12.45
C SER A 96 12.21 19.47 12.72
N ILE A 97 11.37 20.36 13.27
CA ILE A 97 9.94 20.09 13.44
C ILE A 97 9.27 19.77 12.09
N GLN A 98 9.67 20.47 11.02
CA GLN A 98 9.14 20.18 9.68
C GLN A 98 9.48 18.75 9.23
N GLN A 99 10.70 18.29 9.41
CA GLN A 99 11.10 16.92 9.10
C GLN A 99 10.31 15.89 9.91
N ALA A 100 10.10 16.17 11.21
CA ALA A 100 9.28 15.33 12.06
C ALA A 100 7.83 15.24 11.54
N GLN A 101 7.25 16.38 11.16
CA GLN A 101 5.89 16.43 10.59
C GLN A 101 5.79 15.61 9.29
N GLU A 102 6.78 15.70 8.40
CA GLU A 102 6.83 14.92 7.14
C GLU A 102 6.90 13.41 7.41
N ILE A 103 7.71 12.99 8.40
CA ILE A 103 7.79 11.58 8.80
C ILE A 103 6.43 11.10 9.32
N PHE A 104 5.80 11.86 10.21
CA PHE A 104 4.48 11.51 10.75
C PHE A 104 3.39 11.50 9.67
N ASP A 105 3.45 12.42 8.71
CA ASP A 105 2.47 12.48 7.63
C ASP A 105 2.51 11.22 6.75
N THR A 106 3.69 10.69 6.49
CA THR A 106 3.84 9.43 5.75
C THR A 106 3.62 8.21 6.65
N ASN A 107 4.36 8.10 7.75
CA ASN A 107 4.45 6.86 8.52
C ASN A 107 3.26 6.61 9.45
N LEU A 108 2.55 7.67 9.85
CA LEU A 108 1.36 7.58 10.70
C LEU A 108 0.09 7.96 9.93
N PHE A 109 0.00 9.20 9.44
CA PHE A 109 -1.20 9.66 8.75
C PHE A 109 -1.44 8.97 7.43
N GLY A 110 -0.40 8.52 6.74
CA GLY A 110 -0.52 7.65 5.57
C GLY A 110 -1.26 6.35 5.89
N ILE A 111 -0.96 5.71 7.01
CA ILE A 111 -1.67 4.52 7.50
C ILE A 111 -3.14 4.85 7.77
N VAL A 112 -3.42 5.99 8.41
CA VAL A 112 -4.79 6.42 8.70
C VAL A 112 -5.57 6.65 7.40
N ARG A 113 -4.99 7.35 6.42
CA ARG A 113 -5.64 7.59 5.11
C ARG A 113 -5.96 6.29 4.39
N MET A 114 -5.00 5.36 4.34
CA MET A 114 -5.22 4.05 3.71
C MET A 114 -6.31 3.26 4.43
N THR A 115 -6.29 3.24 5.74
CA THR A 115 -7.31 2.55 6.56
C THR A 115 -8.70 3.13 6.31
N LEU A 116 -8.84 4.45 6.33
CA LEU A 116 -10.11 5.12 6.04
C LEU A 116 -10.63 4.83 4.63
N ALA A 117 -9.74 4.65 3.66
CA ALA A 117 -10.11 4.35 2.28
C ALA A 117 -10.55 2.89 2.07
N VAL A 118 -9.90 1.93 2.76
CA VAL A 118 -10.18 0.49 2.52
C VAL A 118 -11.26 -0.09 3.43
N VAL A 119 -11.41 0.40 4.66
CA VAL A 119 -12.35 -0.16 5.65
C VAL A 119 -13.79 -0.19 5.17
N PRO A 120 -14.34 0.83 4.49
CA PRO A 120 -15.71 0.75 3.96
C PRO A 120 -15.91 -0.43 3.01
N HIS A 121 -14.96 -0.70 2.13
CA HIS A 121 -15.01 -1.84 1.21
C HIS A 121 -14.92 -3.18 1.95
N MET A 122 -13.97 -3.30 2.89
CA MET A 122 -13.81 -4.50 3.70
C MET A 122 -15.05 -4.81 4.56
N ARG A 123 -15.70 -3.77 5.11
CA ARG A 123 -16.97 -3.94 5.84
C ARG A 123 -18.09 -4.40 4.94
N HIS A 124 -18.23 -3.81 3.75
CA HIS A 124 -19.26 -4.20 2.78
C HIS A 124 -19.11 -5.66 2.34
N GLN A 125 -17.88 -6.12 2.14
CA GLN A 125 -17.60 -7.51 1.76
C GLN A 125 -17.59 -8.49 2.94
N GLY A 126 -17.68 -8.01 4.20
CA GLY A 126 -17.72 -8.82 5.41
C GLY A 126 -16.38 -9.46 5.80
N ARG A 127 -15.28 -9.09 5.15
CA ARG A 127 -13.94 -9.61 5.44
C ARG A 127 -12.86 -8.59 5.04
N GLY A 128 -11.69 -8.72 5.63
CA GLY A 128 -10.51 -7.93 5.32
C GLY A 128 -9.48 -8.01 6.43
N ARG A 129 -8.24 -7.73 6.09
CA ARG A 129 -7.12 -7.68 7.03
C ARG A 129 -6.25 -6.49 6.72
N ILE A 130 -5.79 -5.80 7.75
CA ILE A 130 -4.82 -4.70 7.66
C ILE A 130 -3.61 -5.07 8.49
N ILE A 131 -2.43 -4.91 7.91
CA ILE A 131 -1.13 -5.13 8.55
C ILE A 131 -0.37 -3.80 8.49
N ASN A 132 0.13 -3.36 9.64
CA ASN A 132 0.95 -2.17 9.78
C ASN A 132 2.37 -2.53 10.18
#